data_77594293d67507a353fd6f9af7d7b451
#
_entry.id   77594293d67507a353fd6f9af7d7b451
#
_cell.length_a   1.000
_cell.length_b   1.000
_cell.length_c   1.000
_cell.angle_alpha   90.00
_cell.angle_beta   90.00
_cell.angle_gamma   90.00
#
_symmetry.space_group_name_H-M   'P 1'
#
loop_
_entity.id
_entity.type
_entity.pdbx_description
1 polymer ?
#
loop_
_entity_poly.entity_id
_entity_poly.type
_entity_poly.pdbx_seq_one_letter_code
_entity_poly.pdbx_strand_id
1 'polypeptide(L)'
;FDTVPKKALGQEITGNRLVYANYTQGYNMDVDTNGNELYSIQITADYEKRINDASLNFDITPLRSLKSLRNYQVGIVFGDEYGRETPVFTSADGAVSVPWADSSNEGNASSSLSLKAQINSNYPNWASYFKFYIKETSTEYYNLIMDKAYVPSSQDEKDRNVSPNHIWI
;
A
#
# COMPACT_ATOMS: atom_id res chain seq x y z
N PHE A 1 9.90 3.48 17.94
CA PHE A 1 11.26 3.67 18.56
C PHE A 1 12.17 4.59 17.74
N ASP A 2 11.60 5.61 17.09
CA ASP A 2 12.31 6.52 16.17
C ASP A 2 13.34 7.42 16.86
N THR A 3 13.33 7.47 18.19
CA THR A 3 14.21 8.34 18.99
C THR A 3 15.41 7.62 19.59
N VAL A 4 15.53 6.32 19.36
CA VAL A 4 16.67 5.54 19.90
C VAL A 4 17.88 5.79 19.02
N PRO A 5 19.03 6.24 19.59
CA PRO A 5 20.24 6.45 18.81
C PRO A 5 20.78 5.12 18.26
N LYS A 6 21.27 5.15 17.02
CA LYS A 6 21.94 4.00 16.38
C LYS A 6 23.21 3.59 17.14
N LYS A 7 23.97 4.57 17.60
CA LYS A 7 25.23 4.38 18.33
C LYS A 7 25.41 5.56 19.27
N ALA A 8 25.78 5.28 20.51
CA ALA A 8 26.22 6.29 21.45
C ALA A 8 27.60 5.91 22.01
N LEU A 9 28.51 6.88 22.13
CA LEU A 9 29.84 6.66 22.66
C LEU A 9 29.92 6.84 24.20
N GLY A 10 28.92 7.52 24.77
CA GLY A 10 28.78 7.70 26.19
C GLY A 10 27.33 7.61 26.63
N GLN A 11 27.10 7.08 27.82
CA GLN A 11 25.80 7.08 28.45
C GLN A 11 25.94 7.32 29.95
N GLU A 12 24.98 8.04 30.51
CA GLU A 12 24.92 8.33 31.93
C GLU A 12 23.45 8.32 32.40
N ILE A 13 23.24 7.86 33.63
CA ILE A 13 21.94 7.95 34.29
C ILE A 13 22.02 9.05 35.33
N THR A 14 21.29 10.12 35.11
CA THR A 14 21.22 11.25 36.04
C THR A 14 19.76 11.71 36.18
N GLY A 15 19.33 12.02 37.41
CA GLY A 15 17.98 12.48 37.67
C GLY A 15 16.87 11.56 37.15
N ASN A 16 17.05 10.25 37.25
CA ASN A 16 16.15 9.22 36.73
C ASN A 16 15.88 9.32 35.18
N ARG A 17 16.89 9.88 34.47
CA ARG A 17 16.90 9.98 33.01
C ARG A 17 18.18 9.34 32.48
N LEU A 18 18.03 8.68 31.31
CA LEU A 18 19.16 8.17 30.55
C LEU A 18 19.62 9.22 29.55
N VAL A 19 20.85 9.65 29.67
CA VAL A 19 21.48 10.64 28.79
C VAL A 19 22.46 9.93 27.89
N TYR A 20 22.38 10.13 26.59
CA TYR A 20 23.33 9.67 25.60
C TYR A 20 24.21 10.83 25.13
N ALA A 21 25.50 10.59 25.04
CA ALA A 21 26.50 11.56 24.58
C ALA A 21 27.17 11.06 23.30
N ASN A 22 27.50 11.99 22.42
CA ASN A 22 28.19 11.74 21.15
C ASN A 22 27.55 10.58 20.39
N TYR A 23 26.27 10.73 20.11
CA TYR A 23 25.45 9.71 19.45
C TYR A 23 25.19 10.01 17.99
N THR A 24 25.05 8.95 17.21
CA THR A 24 24.55 9.01 15.83
C THR A 24 23.05 8.73 15.85
N GLN A 25 22.25 9.70 15.43
CA GLN A 25 20.81 9.60 15.37
C GLN A 25 20.39 9.23 13.94
N GLY A 26 19.40 8.37 13.87
CA GLY A 26 18.79 7.95 12.60
C GLY A 26 19.52 6.77 11.95
N TYR A 27 18.74 5.99 11.25
CA TYR A 27 19.20 4.95 10.34
C TYR A 27 19.31 5.57 8.96
N ASN A 28 20.43 6.22 8.69
CA ASN A 28 20.72 6.68 7.35
C ASN A 28 20.98 5.48 6.47
N MET A 29 20.45 5.53 5.26
CA MET A 29 20.76 4.54 4.24
C MET A 29 22.07 4.96 3.55
N ASP A 30 23.19 4.83 4.31
CA ASP A 30 24.45 5.39 3.85
C ASP A 30 25.00 4.64 2.65
N VAL A 31 24.97 3.31 2.70
CA VAL A 31 25.49 2.46 1.62
C VAL A 31 24.69 1.16 1.50
N ASP A 32 24.62 0.64 0.29
CA ASP A 32 24.04 -0.67 0.00
C ASP A 32 25.04 -1.81 0.33
N THR A 33 24.63 -3.05 0.04
CA THR A 33 25.46 -4.24 0.20
C THR A 33 26.72 -4.24 -0.66
N ASN A 34 26.76 -3.41 -1.72
CA ASN A 34 27.89 -3.28 -2.63
C ASN A 34 28.77 -2.05 -2.31
N GLY A 35 28.43 -1.28 -1.27
CA GLY A 35 29.16 -0.09 -0.88
C GLY A 35 28.77 1.18 -1.63
N ASN A 36 27.67 1.16 -2.42
CA ASN A 36 27.17 2.35 -3.11
C ASN A 36 26.27 3.17 -2.17
N GLU A 37 26.31 4.48 -2.32
CA GLU A 37 25.44 5.36 -1.56
C GLU A 37 23.97 5.16 -1.97
N LEU A 38 23.11 5.04 -0.96
CA LEU A 38 21.66 4.89 -1.12
C LEU A 38 21.01 6.25 -0.93
N TYR A 39 20.64 6.90 -2.03
CA TYR A 39 19.93 8.18 -1.98
C TYR A 39 18.42 8.02 -1.87
N SER A 40 17.88 6.91 -2.40
CA SER A 40 16.43 6.63 -2.35
C SER A 40 16.14 5.14 -2.49
N ILE A 41 15.10 4.68 -1.81
CA ILE A 41 14.54 3.34 -2.04
C ILE A 41 13.50 3.43 -3.15
N GLN A 42 13.67 2.58 -4.16
CA GLN A 42 12.75 2.44 -5.28
C GLN A 42 11.81 1.27 -5.03
N ILE A 43 10.52 1.58 -4.94
CA ILE A 43 9.47 0.58 -4.76
C ILE A 43 8.50 0.77 -5.91
N THR A 44 8.11 -0.33 -6.53
CA THR A 44 7.00 -0.36 -7.48
C THR A 44 5.84 -1.13 -6.88
N ALA A 45 4.63 -0.65 -7.14
CA ALA A 45 3.41 -1.33 -6.79
C ALA A 45 2.52 -1.49 -8.01
N ASP A 46 1.87 -2.64 -8.10
CA ASP A 46 0.91 -2.95 -9.14
C ASP A 46 -0.17 -3.86 -8.57
N TYR A 47 -1.27 -4.03 -9.29
CA TYR A 47 -2.29 -5.00 -8.94
C TYR A 47 -2.33 -6.12 -9.98
N GLU A 48 -2.68 -7.29 -9.53
CA GLU A 48 -2.73 -8.50 -10.35
C GLU A 48 -4.07 -9.21 -10.15
N LYS A 49 -4.73 -9.58 -11.24
CA LYS A 49 -5.93 -10.41 -11.18
C LYS A 49 -5.52 -11.84 -10.84
N ARG A 50 -6.10 -12.37 -9.78
CA ARG A 50 -5.96 -13.79 -9.50
C ARG A 50 -6.76 -14.57 -10.52
N ILE A 51 -6.08 -15.48 -11.20
CA ILE A 51 -6.73 -16.42 -12.11
C ILE A 51 -7.59 -17.33 -11.26
N ASN A 52 -8.89 -17.30 -11.49
CA ASN A 52 -9.80 -18.24 -10.90
C ASN A 52 -9.56 -19.58 -11.57
N ASP A 53 -8.84 -20.47 -10.89
CA ASP A 53 -8.78 -21.85 -11.32
C ASP A 53 -10.17 -22.45 -11.13
N ALA A 54 -10.83 -22.78 -12.25
CA ALA A 54 -12.18 -23.36 -12.25
C ALA A 54 -12.25 -24.71 -11.51
N SER A 55 -11.09 -25.30 -11.18
CA SER A 55 -11.00 -26.51 -10.37
C SER A 55 -11.15 -26.25 -8.87
N LEU A 56 -11.06 -24.99 -8.42
CA LEU A 56 -11.27 -24.62 -7.05
C LEU A 56 -12.77 -24.37 -6.83
N ASN A 57 -13.39 -25.19 -6.02
CA ASN A 57 -14.77 -24.98 -5.56
C ASN A 57 -14.86 -23.67 -4.76
N PHE A 58 -15.33 -22.61 -5.40
CA PHE A 58 -15.46 -21.27 -4.80
C PHE A 58 -16.63 -21.15 -3.80
N ASP A 59 -17.39 -22.19 -3.56
CA ASP A 59 -18.62 -22.13 -2.81
C ASP A 59 -18.47 -21.79 -1.32
N ILE A 60 -17.26 -21.73 -0.77
CA ILE A 60 -17.17 -21.78 0.69
C ILE A 60 -16.36 -20.63 1.30
N THR A 61 -15.45 -19.96 0.58
CA THR A 61 -14.64 -18.91 1.20
C THR A 61 -14.43 -17.73 0.28
N PRO A 62 -14.98 -16.54 0.60
CA PRO A 62 -14.71 -15.35 -0.18
C PRO A 62 -13.23 -15.02 -0.12
N LEU A 63 -12.59 -14.85 -1.27
CA LEU A 63 -11.20 -14.42 -1.36
C LEU A 63 -11.10 -12.94 -1.00
N ARG A 64 -10.14 -12.61 -0.14
CA ARG A 64 -9.79 -11.21 0.11
C ARG A 64 -9.24 -10.59 -1.15
N SER A 65 -9.73 -9.42 -1.50
CA SER A 65 -9.38 -8.70 -2.72
C SER A 65 -9.15 -7.22 -2.44
N LEU A 66 -8.29 -6.60 -3.23
CA LEU A 66 -8.24 -5.15 -3.33
C LEU A 66 -9.57 -4.65 -3.86
N LYS A 67 -9.98 -3.47 -3.39
CA LYS A 67 -11.19 -2.82 -3.88
C LYS A 67 -10.87 -1.90 -5.06
N SER A 68 -11.71 -1.94 -6.07
CA SER A 68 -11.64 -1.00 -7.18
C SER A 68 -11.99 0.42 -6.76
N LEU A 69 -11.62 1.40 -7.58
CA LEU A 69 -11.78 2.83 -7.34
C LEU A 69 -11.07 3.31 -6.06
N ARG A 70 -9.97 2.66 -5.69
CA ARG A 70 -9.13 3.05 -4.57
C ARG A 70 -7.68 3.17 -4.96
N ASN A 71 -7.00 4.04 -4.24
CA ASN A 71 -5.56 4.20 -4.34
C ASN A 71 -4.89 3.52 -3.15
N TYR A 72 -3.85 2.76 -3.43
CA TYR A 72 -3.00 2.11 -2.44
C TYR A 72 -1.59 2.63 -2.59
N GLN A 73 -0.94 2.91 -1.49
CA GLN A 73 0.47 3.27 -1.46
C GLN A 73 1.24 2.27 -0.63
N VAL A 74 2.28 1.71 -1.22
CA VAL A 74 3.19 0.79 -0.54
C VAL A 74 4.38 1.56 0.00
N GLY A 75 4.75 1.23 1.22
CA GLY A 75 5.97 1.70 1.85
C GLY A 75 6.76 0.52 2.39
N ILE A 76 8.03 0.74 2.65
CA ILE A 76 8.93 -0.25 3.22
C ILE A 76 9.66 0.32 4.44
N VAL A 77 9.88 -0.54 5.40
CA VAL A 77 10.70 -0.30 6.59
C VAL A 77 11.79 -1.35 6.63
N PHE A 78 13.00 -0.95 6.89
CA PHE A 78 14.12 -1.85 7.16
C PHE A 78 14.38 -1.90 8.66
N GLY A 79 14.70 -3.09 9.15
CA GLY A 79 15.04 -3.29 10.54
C GLY A 79 16.36 -4.03 10.70
N ASP A 80 17.01 -3.78 11.82
CA ASP A 80 18.25 -4.46 12.21
C ASP A 80 17.97 -5.68 13.13
N GLU A 81 19.02 -6.40 13.48
CA GLU A 81 18.95 -7.57 14.36
C GLU A 81 18.46 -7.25 15.78
N TYR A 82 18.53 -5.99 16.21
CA TYR A 82 18.08 -5.53 17.53
C TYR A 82 16.64 -5.01 17.53
N GLY A 83 15.95 -5.08 16.38
CA GLY A 83 14.57 -4.63 16.25
C GLY A 83 14.40 -3.11 16.10
N ARG A 84 15.47 -2.39 15.80
CA ARG A 84 15.41 -0.95 15.51
C ARG A 84 15.02 -0.78 14.04
N GLU A 85 14.08 0.10 13.77
CA GLU A 85 13.47 0.24 12.45
C GLU A 85 13.66 1.65 11.88
N THR A 86 13.73 1.74 10.55
CA THR A 86 13.70 3.03 9.86
C THR A 86 12.29 3.61 9.85
N PRO A 87 12.13 4.89 9.54
CA PRO A 87 10.86 5.41 9.06
C PRO A 87 10.37 4.66 7.82
N VAL A 88 9.09 4.81 7.50
CA VAL A 88 8.52 4.21 6.29
C VAL A 88 9.02 4.97 5.06
N PHE A 89 9.75 4.31 4.20
CA PHE A 89 10.15 4.83 2.90
C PHE A 89 9.06 4.57 1.87
N THR A 90 8.79 5.55 1.04
CA THR A 90 7.82 5.49 -0.04
C THR A 90 8.44 6.02 -1.33
N SER A 91 7.95 5.55 -2.48
CA SER A 91 8.30 6.10 -3.78
C SER A 91 7.03 6.42 -4.56
N ALA A 92 7.15 7.27 -5.59
CA ALA A 92 6.02 7.59 -6.45
C ALA A 92 5.47 6.35 -7.16
N ASP A 93 6.36 5.48 -7.62
CA ASP A 93 6.01 4.22 -8.31
C ASP A 93 5.45 3.14 -7.35
N GLY A 94 5.54 3.39 -6.03
CA GLY A 94 4.91 2.57 -5.00
C GLY A 94 3.42 2.85 -4.80
N ALA A 95 2.84 3.76 -5.60
CA ALA A 95 1.42 4.07 -5.56
C ALA A 95 0.69 3.39 -6.72
N VAL A 96 -0.40 2.72 -6.44
CA VAL A 96 -1.24 2.06 -7.44
C VAL A 96 -2.70 2.46 -7.29
N SER A 97 -3.32 2.80 -8.41
CA SER A 97 -4.76 3.07 -8.48
C SER A 97 -5.44 1.87 -9.15
N VAL A 98 -6.45 1.33 -8.50
CA VAL A 98 -7.23 0.21 -9.04
C VAL A 98 -8.46 0.75 -9.76
N PRO A 99 -8.50 0.77 -11.10
CA PRO A 99 -9.64 1.27 -11.84
C PRO A 99 -10.84 0.31 -11.75
N TRP A 100 -12.02 0.78 -12.13
CA TRP A 100 -13.23 -0.04 -12.22
C TRP A 100 -13.08 -1.21 -13.19
N ALA A 101 -12.51 -0.94 -14.35
CA ALA A 101 -12.23 -1.93 -15.38
C ALA A 101 -10.79 -1.75 -15.89
N ASP A 102 -10.20 -2.82 -16.34
CA ASP A 102 -8.88 -2.78 -17.00
C ASP A 102 -9.00 -2.34 -18.47
N SER A 103 -7.87 -2.35 -19.18
CA SER A 103 -7.78 -2.00 -20.59
C SER A 103 -8.56 -2.95 -21.51
N SER A 104 -8.92 -4.13 -21.03
CA SER A 104 -9.75 -5.12 -21.76
C SER A 104 -11.24 -4.94 -21.51
N ASN A 105 -11.65 -3.89 -20.80
CA ASN A 105 -13.01 -3.67 -20.30
C ASN A 105 -13.54 -4.77 -19.38
N GLU A 106 -12.66 -5.58 -18.81
CA GLU A 106 -13.02 -6.55 -17.80
C GLU A 106 -13.10 -5.87 -16.42
N GLY A 107 -14.25 -6.03 -15.77
CA GLY A 107 -14.48 -5.38 -14.48
C GLY A 107 -13.55 -5.88 -13.38
N ASN A 108 -12.74 -4.99 -12.83
CA ASN A 108 -11.92 -5.31 -11.66
C ASN A 108 -12.78 -5.57 -10.42
N ALA A 109 -13.96 -4.98 -10.33
CA ALA A 109 -14.88 -5.18 -9.22
C ALA A 109 -15.42 -6.61 -9.11
N SER A 110 -15.49 -7.33 -10.23
CA SER A 110 -15.93 -8.74 -10.28
C SER A 110 -14.79 -9.74 -10.13
N SER A 111 -13.55 -9.27 -10.08
CA SER A 111 -12.34 -10.10 -10.01
C SER A 111 -11.70 -10.06 -8.62
N SER A 112 -11.04 -11.13 -8.23
CA SER A 112 -10.18 -11.11 -7.05
C SER A 112 -8.84 -10.51 -7.43
N LEU A 113 -8.46 -9.42 -6.77
CA LEU A 113 -7.24 -8.67 -7.03
C LEU A 113 -6.25 -8.82 -5.87
N SER A 114 -4.99 -9.00 -6.19
CA SER A 114 -3.89 -8.97 -5.23
C SER A 114 -2.96 -7.79 -5.51
N LEU A 115 -2.38 -7.24 -4.45
CA LEU A 115 -1.35 -6.22 -4.54
C LEU A 115 0.00 -6.91 -4.75
N LYS A 116 0.74 -6.43 -5.74
CA LYS A 116 2.12 -6.83 -6.01
C LYS A 116 3.03 -5.66 -5.67
N ALA A 117 3.99 -5.89 -4.79
CA ALA A 117 4.99 -4.91 -4.43
C ALA A 117 6.38 -5.47 -4.69
N GLN A 118 7.26 -4.64 -5.24
CA GLN A 118 8.63 -5.02 -5.55
C GLN A 118 9.59 -3.91 -5.15
N ILE A 119 10.72 -4.30 -4.57
CA ILE A 119 11.84 -3.40 -4.29
C ILE A 119 12.78 -3.50 -5.50
N ASN A 120 13.03 -2.36 -6.15
CA ASN A 120 13.88 -2.28 -7.35
C ASN A 120 15.25 -1.66 -7.06
N SER A 121 15.50 -1.26 -5.82
CA SER A 121 16.78 -0.74 -5.37
C SER A 121 17.49 -1.74 -4.48
N ASN A 122 18.78 -1.52 -4.28
CA ASN A 122 19.54 -2.23 -3.28
C ASN A 122 19.03 -1.86 -1.87
N TYR A 123 19.24 -2.75 -0.92
CA TYR A 123 18.86 -2.54 0.47
C TYR A 123 20.08 -2.14 1.31
N PRO A 124 19.89 -1.48 2.47
CA PRO A 124 20.99 -1.13 3.34
C PRO A 124 21.77 -2.35 3.84
N ASN A 125 23.08 -2.24 3.92
CA ASN A 125 23.96 -3.36 4.30
C ASN A 125 23.75 -3.82 5.76
N TRP A 126 23.22 -2.96 6.62
CA TRP A 126 22.93 -3.25 8.03
C TRP A 126 21.54 -3.87 8.25
N ALA A 127 20.68 -3.93 7.21
CA ALA A 127 19.32 -4.43 7.33
C ALA A 127 19.32 -5.95 7.48
N SER A 128 18.68 -6.44 8.53
CA SER A 128 18.48 -7.88 8.78
C SER A 128 17.11 -8.35 8.32
N TYR A 129 16.12 -7.45 8.24
CA TYR A 129 14.78 -7.72 7.74
C TYR A 129 14.14 -6.47 7.17
N PHE A 130 13.01 -6.68 6.48
CA PHE A 130 12.16 -5.60 6.00
C PHE A 130 10.68 -5.94 6.22
N LYS A 131 9.84 -4.90 6.21
CA LYS A 131 8.38 -5.01 6.29
C LYS A 131 7.74 -4.11 5.25
N PHE A 132 6.73 -4.61 4.56
CA PHE A 132 5.88 -3.76 3.74
C PHE A 132 4.74 -3.17 4.57
N TYR A 133 4.47 -1.90 4.32
CA TYR A 133 3.33 -1.17 4.84
C TYR A 133 2.44 -0.74 3.68
N ILE A 134 1.14 -0.81 3.89
CA ILE A 134 0.16 -0.38 2.91
C ILE A 134 -0.66 0.74 3.54
N LYS A 135 -0.71 1.87 2.84
CA LYS A 135 -1.62 2.97 3.15
C LYS A 135 -2.73 2.94 2.11
N GLU A 136 -3.95 2.77 2.57
CA GLU A 136 -5.13 2.97 1.77
C GLU A 136 -5.53 4.44 1.89
N THR A 137 -5.59 5.14 0.76
CA THR A 137 -6.20 6.46 0.71
C THR A 137 -7.70 6.26 0.55
N SER A 138 -8.41 6.16 1.66
CA SER A 138 -9.86 6.18 1.62
C SER A 138 -10.32 7.63 1.43
N THR A 139 -11.07 7.89 0.37
CA THR A 139 -11.99 9.00 0.36
C THR A 139 -13.11 8.71 1.37
N GLU A 140 -13.58 9.71 2.08
CA GLU A 140 -14.72 9.54 2.97
C GLU A 140 -15.89 8.95 2.17
N TYR A 141 -16.40 7.82 2.63
CA TYR A 141 -17.58 7.21 2.04
C TYR A 141 -18.79 7.68 2.81
N TYR A 142 -19.71 8.30 2.09
CA TYR A 142 -21.04 8.55 2.63
C TYR A 142 -21.90 7.33 2.36
N ASN A 143 -22.49 6.77 3.42
CA ASN A 143 -23.51 5.74 3.27
C ASN A 143 -24.82 6.43 2.87
N LEU A 144 -25.19 6.27 1.61
CA LEU A 144 -26.50 6.66 1.13
C LEU A 144 -27.45 5.48 1.35
N ILE A 145 -28.43 5.68 2.23
CA ILE A 145 -29.53 4.72 2.37
C ILE A 145 -30.48 5.01 1.21
N MET A 146 -30.62 4.05 0.34
CA MET A 146 -31.50 4.15 -0.81
C MET A 146 -32.96 3.95 -0.36
N ASP A 147 -33.78 4.98 -0.55
CA ASP A 147 -35.23 4.91 -0.32
C ASP A 147 -35.93 4.36 -1.55
N LYS A 148 -35.56 4.86 -2.72
CA LYS A 148 -36.12 4.42 -4.01
C LYS A 148 -35.02 4.32 -5.05
N ALA A 149 -35.12 3.35 -5.95
CA ALA A 149 -34.26 3.23 -7.10
C ALA A 149 -35.06 3.26 -8.38
N TYR A 150 -34.55 3.96 -9.38
CA TYR A 150 -35.09 3.97 -10.71
C TYR A 150 -34.05 3.43 -11.69
N VAL A 151 -34.38 2.36 -12.36
CA VAL A 151 -33.55 1.78 -13.41
C VAL A 151 -34.16 2.18 -14.75
N PRO A 152 -33.49 3.04 -15.53
CA PRO A 152 -34.01 3.46 -16.82
C PRO A 152 -34.22 2.29 -17.78
N SER A 153 -35.33 2.29 -18.49
CA SER A 153 -35.56 1.35 -19.58
C SER A 153 -35.02 1.91 -20.90
N SER A 154 -34.96 1.07 -21.92
CA SER A 154 -34.60 1.51 -23.27
C SER A 154 -35.58 2.56 -23.87
N GLN A 155 -36.80 2.62 -23.37
CA GLN A 155 -37.76 3.64 -23.75
C GLN A 155 -37.46 4.99 -23.11
N ASP A 156 -37.02 4.99 -21.83
CA ASP A 156 -36.60 6.20 -21.12
C ASP A 156 -35.39 6.85 -21.77
N GLU A 157 -34.50 6.07 -22.34
CA GLU A 157 -33.33 6.57 -23.09
C GLU A 157 -33.77 7.42 -24.28
N LYS A 158 -34.81 6.99 -25.00
CA LYS A 158 -35.34 7.69 -26.16
C LYS A 158 -36.17 8.92 -25.77
N ASP A 159 -36.99 8.79 -24.75
CA ASP A 159 -37.96 9.81 -24.39
C ASP A 159 -37.37 10.90 -23.48
N ARG A 160 -36.38 10.56 -22.67
CA ARG A 160 -35.84 11.45 -21.65
C ARG A 160 -34.30 11.64 -21.76
N ASN A 161 -33.67 11.04 -22.74
CA ASN A 161 -32.22 11.04 -22.92
C ASN A 161 -31.45 10.58 -21.64
N VAL A 162 -32.02 9.57 -20.97
CA VAL A 162 -31.45 9.00 -19.74
C VAL A 162 -30.69 7.72 -20.07
N SER A 163 -29.42 7.64 -19.72
CA SER A 163 -28.61 6.47 -20.03
C SER A 163 -29.11 5.22 -19.29
N PRO A 164 -29.35 4.09 -20.00
CA PRO A 164 -29.77 2.84 -19.38
C PRO A 164 -28.71 2.21 -18.44
N ASN A 165 -27.48 2.73 -18.48
CA ASN A 165 -26.38 2.24 -17.67
C ASN A 165 -26.28 2.93 -16.29
N HIS A 166 -27.24 3.77 -15.94
CA HIS A 166 -27.28 4.48 -14.67
C HIS A 166 -28.46 4.03 -13.83
N ILE A 167 -28.24 3.96 -12.54
CA ILE A 167 -29.29 3.78 -11.54
C ILE A 167 -29.44 5.11 -10.81
N TRP A 168 -30.66 5.61 -10.77
CA TRP A 168 -31.01 6.82 -10.01
C TRP A 168 -31.48 6.40 -8.61
N ILE A 169 -30.91 6.99 -7.58
CA ILE A 169 -31.21 6.74 -6.17
C ILE A 169 -31.64 8.00 -5.46
#